data_65378afd3c03890c222d8632a8928626
#
_entry.id   65378afd3c03890c222d8632a8928626
#
_cell.length_a   1.000
_cell.length_b   1.000
_cell.length_c   1.000
_cell.angle_alpha   90.00
_cell.angle_beta   90.00
_cell.angle_gamma   90.00
#
_symmetry.space_group_name_H-M   'P 1'
#
loop_
_entity.id
_entity.type
_entity.pdbx_description
1 polymer ?
#
loop_
_entity_poly.entity_id
_entity_poly.type
_entity_poly.pdbx_seq_one_letter_code
_entity_poly.pdbx_strand_id
1 'polypeptide(L)'
;SNWQAPVIWAVTLILSILFSYRMLTLRLTQPAGLALIKEEAPEIFKLVTKFSTHFKRPKIHHIVITSSYQLDIIKVPKYALPIYSSNTLVVGLPVLLCLDEKQFENIVARRIGQFSKKNNPITNWLYQLRDIWKQYGHAYGKQKHLDRFFLKWIFSAYASLYSFISTYAARLDELNADNYSMELFTHNDVCETITADIVFRWYLENTYWPAVDKIAAIKTDSSLQPYSNMKPDLINRMEERKIRSLIHKALR
;
A
#
# COMPACT_ATOMS: atom_id res chain seq x y z
N SER A 1 29.84 3.24 -47.97
CA SER A 1 29.55 1.93 -47.36
C SER A 1 28.81 2.15 -46.04
N ASN A 2 27.49 1.81 -46.02
CA ASN A 2 26.62 2.06 -44.85
C ASN A 2 26.76 0.97 -43.76
N TRP A 3 27.99 0.63 -43.40
CA TRP A 3 28.26 -0.37 -42.36
C TRP A 3 27.88 0.15 -40.94
N GLN A 4 27.70 1.45 -40.79
CA GLN A 4 27.29 2.06 -39.50
C GLN A 4 25.87 1.66 -39.07
N ALA A 5 24.94 1.57 -40.03
CA ALA A 5 23.56 1.22 -39.74
C ALA A 5 23.40 -0.18 -39.09
N PRO A 6 23.96 -1.27 -39.64
CA PRO A 6 23.85 -2.60 -39.03
C PRO A 6 24.55 -2.67 -37.68
N VAL A 7 25.63 -1.94 -37.45
CA VAL A 7 26.31 -1.88 -36.15
C VAL A 7 25.40 -1.20 -35.11
N ILE A 8 24.78 -0.08 -35.45
CA ILE A 8 23.84 0.62 -34.56
C ILE A 8 22.66 -0.31 -34.19
N TRP A 9 22.08 -1.01 -35.18
CA TRP A 9 20.99 -1.95 -34.93
C TRP A 9 21.41 -3.11 -34.03
N ALA A 10 22.60 -3.69 -34.27
CA ALA A 10 23.13 -4.76 -33.44
C ALA A 10 23.34 -4.34 -31.98
N VAL A 11 23.94 -3.17 -31.77
CA VAL A 11 24.15 -2.59 -30.43
C VAL A 11 22.81 -2.32 -29.73
N THR A 12 21.85 -1.73 -30.44
CA THR A 12 20.52 -1.45 -29.90
C THR A 12 19.78 -2.74 -29.49
N LEU A 13 19.90 -3.80 -30.32
CA LEU A 13 19.31 -5.10 -30.04
C LEU A 13 19.94 -5.73 -28.79
N ILE A 14 21.25 -5.73 -28.69
CA ILE A 14 21.98 -6.27 -27.53
C ILE A 14 21.61 -5.50 -26.26
N LEU A 15 21.58 -4.19 -26.31
CA LEU A 15 21.15 -3.35 -25.16
C LEU A 15 19.70 -3.64 -24.75
N SER A 16 18.80 -3.81 -25.72
CA SER A 16 17.40 -4.15 -25.48
C SER A 16 17.25 -5.53 -24.82
N ILE A 17 18.00 -6.53 -25.28
CA ILE A 17 18.02 -7.87 -24.69
C ILE A 17 18.57 -7.83 -23.27
N LEU A 18 19.70 -7.16 -23.04
CA LEU A 18 20.28 -6.99 -21.71
C LEU A 18 19.34 -6.27 -20.75
N PHE A 19 18.68 -5.21 -21.22
CA PHE A 19 17.71 -4.47 -20.45
C PHE A 19 16.50 -5.35 -20.10
N SER A 20 15.95 -6.08 -21.06
CA SER A 20 14.84 -7.01 -20.84
C SER A 20 15.23 -8.13 -19.87
N TYR A 21 16.42 -8.70 -20.01
CA TYR A 21 16.93 -9.71 -19.08
C TYR A 21 17.06 -9.16 -17.66
N ARG A 22 17.62 -7.96 -17.50
CA ARG A 22 17.73 -7.26 -16.20
C ARG A 22 16.36 -7.00 -15.59
N MET A 23 15.39 -6.57 -16.38
CA MET A 23 14.02 -6.36 -15.92
C MET A 23 13.34 -7.66 -15.46
N LEU A 24 13.52 -8.76 -16.19
CA LEU A 24 12.95 -10.07 -15.85
C LEU A 24 13.59 -10.71 -14.63
N THR A 25 14.87 -10.43 -14.36
CA THR A 25 15.59 -10.99 -13.21
C THR A 25 15.42 -10.17 -11.92
N LEU A 26 14.80 -8.99 -12.00
CA LEU A 26 14.55 -8.16 -10.84
C LEU A 26 13.52 -8.83 -9.92
N ARG A 27 13.98 -9.33 -8.78
CA ARG A 27 13.10 -9.86 -7.75
C ARG A 27 12.50 -8.69 -6.97
N LEU A 28 11.21 -8.48 -7.16
CA LEU A 28 10.46 -7.53 -6.34
C LEU A 28 10.31 -8.12 -4.94
N THR A 29 10.80 -7.37 -3.98
CA THR A 29 10.80 -7.79 -2.56
C THR A 29 9.36 -7.81 -2.06
N GLN A 30 8.97 -8.87 -1.39
CA GLN A 30 7.72 -8.91 -0.64
C GLN A 30 7.74 -7.80 0.44
N PRO A 31 6.58 -7.25 0.81
CA PRO A 31 6.52 -6.27 1.88
C PRO A 31 7.16 -6.85 3.15
N ALA A 32 8.07 -6.06 3.75
CA ALA A 32 8.71 -6.45 4.98
C ALA A 32 7.67 -6.53 6.10
N GLY A 33 7.56 -7.69 6.74
CA GLY A 33 6.59 -7.92 7.81
C GLY A 33 6.53 -9.39 8.21
N LEU A 34 5.70 -9.66 9.21
CA LEU A 34 5.43 -11.01 9.70
C LEU A 34 4.31 -11.62 8.84
N ALA A 35 4.60 -12.71 8.15
CA ALA A 35 3.58 -13.45 7.42
C ALA A 35 2.68 -14.19 8.43
N LEU A 36 1.37 -13.93 8.37
CA LEU A 36 0.39 -14.65 9.18
C LEU A 36 0.10 -16.01 8.57
N ILE A 37 0.07 -17.02 9.43
CA ILE A 37 -0.34 -18.37 9.10
C ILE A 37 -1.84 -18.51 9.43
N LYS A 38 -2.57 -19.29 8.62
CA LYS A 38 -4.02 -19.43 8.76
C LYS A 38 -4.44 -19.99 10.13
N GLU A 39 -3.58 -20.81 10.72
CA GLU A 39 -3.76 -21.45 12.02
C GLU A 39 -3.65 -20.44 13.18
N GLU A 40 -2.86 -19.38 13.01
CA GLU A 40 -2.62 -18.35 14.03
C GLU A 40 -3.73 -17.29 14.08
N ALA A 41 -4.33 -16.97 12.94
CA ALA A 41 -5.36 -15.94 12.85
C ALA A 41 -6.53 -16.35 11.92
N PRO A 42 -7.26 -17.43 12.27
CA PRO A 42 -8.30 -17.99 11.41
C PRO A 42 -9.43 -16.99 11.11
N GLU A 43 -9.71 -16.07 12.02
CA GLU A 43 -10.79 -15.09 11.86
C GLU A 43 -10.50 -14.07 10.78
N ILE A 44 -9.27 -13.54 10.71
CA ILE A 44 -8.87 -12.61 9.66
C ILE A 44 -8.93 -13.29 8.28
N PHE A 45 -8.50 -14.55 8.19
CA PHE A 45 -8.59 -15.31 6.94
C PHE A 45 -10.04 -15.60 6.52
N LYS A 46 -10.94 -15.90 7.49
CA LYS A 46 -12.37 -16.08 7.23
C LYS A 46 -12.99 -14.77 6.71
N LEU A 47 -12.71 -13.66 7.39
CA LEU A 47 -13.19 -12.33 7.03
C LEU A 47 -12.77 -11.95 5.61
N VAL A 48 -11.49 -12.07 5.29
CA VAL A 48 -10.92 -11.78 3.97
C VAL A 48 -11.53 -12.67 2.89
N THR A 49 -11.74 -13.96 3.19
CA THR A 49 -12.39 -14.91 2.26
C THR A 49 -13.86 -14.55 2.04
N LYS A 50 -14.59 -14.22 3.11
CA LYS A 50 -15.99 -13.77 3.06
C LYS A 50 -16.14 -12.58 2.12
N PHE A 51 -15.35 -11.52 2.28
CA PHE A 51 -15.43 -10.33 1.45
C PHE A 51 -14.92 -10.56 0.02
N SER A 52 -13.85 -11.34 -0.15
CA SER A 52 -13.35 -11.70 -1.48
C SER A 52 -14.41 -12.46 -2.29
N THR A 53 -15.15 -13.37 -1.65
CA THR A 53 -16.22 -14.13 -2.28
C THR A 53 -17.42 -13.25 -2.58
N HIS A 54 -17.85 -12.43 -1.60
CA HIS A 54 -18.99 -11.51 -1.74
C HIS A 54 -18.81 -10.55 -2.91
N PHE A 55 -17.66 -9.90 -3.00
CA PHE A 55 -17.35 -8.97 -4.08
C PHE A 55 -16.83 -9.63 -5.36
N LYS A 56 -16.79 -10.97 -5.44
CA LYS A 56 -16.25 -11.74 -6.59
C LYS A 56 -14.83 -11.31 -6.95
N ARG A 57 -13.95 -11.20 -5.95
CA ARG A 57 -12.58 -10.71 -6.08
C ARG A 57 -11.54 -11.80 -6.25
N PRO A 58 -10.35 -11.46 -6.80
CA PRO A 58 -9.24 -12.40 -6.82
C PRO A 58 -8.88 -12.82 -5.40
N LYS A 59 -8.56 -14.10 -5.25
CA LYS A 59 -8.15 -14.67 -3.97
C LYS A 59 -6.91 -13.95 -3.41
N ILE A 60 -6.94 -13.63 -2.13
CA ILE A 60 -5.78 -13.16 -1.38
C ILE A 60 -4.99 -14.39 -0.93
N HIS A 61 -3.68 -14.43 -1.26
CA HIS A 61 -2.84 -15.60 -1.03
C HIS A 61 -2.07 -15.50 0.29
N HIS A 62 -1.67 -14.30 0.65
CA HIS A 62 -0.84 -14.04 1.82
C HIS A 62 -1.40 -12.86 2.61
N ILE A 63 -1.24 -12.91 3.93
CA ILE A 63 -1.51 -11.81 4.85
C ILE A 63 -0.22 -11.52 5.59
N VAL A 64 0.21 -10.25 5.59
CA VAL A 64 1.46 -9.81 6.22
C VAL A 64 1.17 -8.70 7.19
N ILE A 65 1.64 -8.84 8.44
CA ILE A 65 1.56 -7.80 9.47
C ILE A 65 2.80 -6.92 9.38
N THR A 66 2.60 -5.60 9.35
CA THR A 66 3.68 -4.60 9.33
C THR A 66 3.61 -3.69 10.54
N SER A 67 4.70 -2.97 10.80
CA SER A 67 4.77 -2.00 11.89
C SER A 67 4.13 -0.65 11.57
N SER A 68 3.91 -0.33 10.31
CA SER A 68 3.34 0.95 9.87
C SER A 68 1.80 0.91 9.91
N TYR A 69 1.19 2.10 10.10
CA TYR A 69 -0.27 2.24 10.01
C TYR A 69 -0.71 2.20 8.54
N GLN A 70 -1.06 1.01 8.06
CA GLN A 70 -1.51 0.80 6.68
C GLN A 70 -2.40 -0.43 6.56
N LEU A 71 -3.33 -0.38 5.63
CA LEU A 71 -4.11 -1.53 5.18
C LEU A 71 -4.21 -1.45 3.66
N ASP A 72 -3.48 -2.32 2.96
CA ASP A 72 -3.42 -2.32 1.51
C ASP A 72 -3.33 -3.74 0.94
N ILE A 73 -3.81 -3.90 -0.31
CA ILE A 73 -3.63 -5.13 -1.07
C ILE A 73 -2.57 -4.90 -2.12
N ILE A 74 -1.44 -5.56 -1.97
CA ILE A 74 -0.30 -5.44 -2.87
C ILE A 74 -0.25 -6.65 -3.79
N LYS A 75 -0.11 -6.41 -5.10
CA LYS A 75 0.20 -7.44 -6.07
C LYS A 75 1.70 -7.59 -6.17
N VAL A 76 2.20 -8.75 -5.79
CA VAL A 76 3.61 -9.09 -5.94
C VAL A 76 3.76 -9.94 -7.20
N PRO A 77 4.33 -9.40 -8.29
CA PRO A 77 4.53 -10.19 -9.50
C PRO A 77 5.57 -11.29 -9.25
N LYS A 78 5.22 -12.51 -9.70
CA LYS A 78 6.12 -13.65 -9.67
C LYS A 78 7.16 -13.52 -10.73
N TYR A 79 7.97 -13.39 -11.23
CA TYR A 79 8.87 -13.31 -12.41
C TYR A 79 8.89 -11.94 -13.11
N ALA A 80 8.71 -10.84 -12.38
CA ALA A 80 8.65 -9.49 -12.96
C ALA A 80 7.60 -9.30 -14.08
N LEU A 81 6.75 -10.29 -14.32
CA LEU A 81 5.65 -10.22 -15.28
C LEU A 81 4.33 -9.94 -14.55
N PRO A 82 3.54 -8.96 -14.99
CA PRO A 82 2.27 -8.60 -14.35
C PRO A 82 1.21 -9.70 -14.46
N ILE A 83 1.43 -10.70 -15.34
CA ILE A 83 0.49 -11.79 -15.62
C ILE A 83 0.42 -12.78 -14.45
N TYR A 84 1.55 -13.04 -13.77
CA TYR A 84 1.62 -13.94 -12.62
C TYR A 84 1.91 -13.16 -11.36
N SER A 85 0.84 -12.73 -10.66
CA SER A 85 0.97 -12.01 -9.41
C SER A 85 0.29 -12.76 -8.26
N SER A 86 0.88 -12.70 -7.07
CA SER A 86 0.24 -13.08 -5.82
C SER A 86 -0.33 -11.85 -5.14
N ASN A 87 -1.58 -11.94 -4.67
CA ASN A 87 -2.21 -10.87 -3.94
C ASN A 87 -1.89 -11.05 -2.46
N THR A 88 -1.27 -10.04 -1.86
CA THR A 88 -0.89 -10.01 -0.45
C THR A 88 -1.64 -8.88 0.23
N LEU A 89 -2.41 -9.20 1.27
CA LEU A 89 -3.00 -8.19 2.15
C LEU A 89 -1.95 -7.80 3.19
N VAL A 90 -1.63 -6.52 3.22
CA VAL A 90 -0.72 -5.93 4.22
C VAL A 90 -1.57 -5.24 5.27
N VAL A 91 -1.42 -5.66 6.51
CA VAL A 91 -2.16 -5.13 7.65
C VAL A 91 -1.17 -4.53 8.64
N GLY A 92 -1.32 -3.26 8.95
CA GLY A 92 -0.53 -2.61 9.98
C GLY A 92 -0.94 -3.06 11.37
N LEU A 93 0.01 -3.42 12.22
CA LEU A 93 -0.27 -3.70 13.63
C LEU A 93 -1.01 -2.53 14.34
N PRO A 94 -0.65 -1.25 14.09
CA PRO A 94 -1.40 -0.13 14.65
C PRO A 94 -2.87 -0.07 14.21
N VAL A 95 -3.20 -0.54 13.00
CA VAL A 95 -4.60 -0.60 12.53
C VAL A 95 -5.41 -1.57 13.38
N LEU A 96 -4.85 -2.74 13.70
CA LEU A 96 -5.48 -3.75 14.57
C LEU A 96 -5.64 -3.26 16.02
N LEU A 97 -4.74 -2.40 16.48
CA LEU A 97 -4.74 -1.90 17.87
C LEU A 97 -5.66 -0.68 18.04
N CYS A 98 -5.78 0.18 17.04
CA CYS A 98 -6.52 1.43 17.13
C CYS A 98 -8.01 1.27 16.78
N LEU A 99 -8.32 0.51 15.73
CA LEU A 99 -9.68 0.31 15.27
C LEU A 99 -10.40 -0.75 16.10
N ASP A 100 -11.70 -0.60 16.25
CA ASP A 100 -12.55 -1.67 16.75
C ASP A 100 -12.85 -2.74 15.67
N GLU A 101 -13.43 -3.84 16.06
CA GLU A 101 -13.70 -4.97 15.16
C GLU A 101 -14.57 -4.55 13.96
N LYS A 102 -15.65 -3.80 14.21
CA LYS A 102 -16.55 -3.34 13.14
C LYS A 102 -15.89 -2.35 12.19
N GLN A 103 -15.07 -1.44 12.71
CA GLN A 103 -14.28 -0.50 11.93
C GLN A 103 -13.24 -1.24 11.10
N PHE A 104 -12.56 -2.22 11.68
CA PHE A 104 -11.60 -3.06 10.97
C PHE A 104 -12.26 -3.84 9.83
N GLU A 105 -13.39 -4.50 10.09
CA GLU A 105 -14.16 -5.20 9.05
C GLU A 105 -14.54 -4.25 7.89
N ASN A 106 -15.00 -3.05 8.22
CA ASN A 106 -15.42 -2.05 7.24
C ASN A 106 -14.24 -1.61 6.36
N ILE A 107 -13.07 -1.30 6.94
CA ILE A 107 -11.89 -0.92 6.16
C ILE A 107 -11.39 -2.08 5.29
N VAL A 108 -11.41 -3.33 5.80
CA VAL A 108 -11.05 -4.52 5.03
C VAL A 108 -12.01 -4.71 3.85
N ALA A 109 -13.32 -4.58 4.07
CA ALA A 109 -14.33 -4.66 3.01
C ALA A 109 -14.09 -3.58 1.94
N ARG A 110 -13.83 -2.34 2.37
CA ARG A 110 -13.51 -1.20 1.51
C ARG A 110 -12.30 -1.48 0.64
N ARG A 111 -11.22 -2.00 1.22
CA ARG A 111 -9.98 -2.32 0.48
C ARG A 111 -10.15 -3.50 -0.47
N ILE A 112 -10.85 -4.55 -0.06
CA ILE A 112 -11.16 -5.67 -0.95
C ILE A 112 -12.11 -5.23 -2.07
N GLY A 113 -13.07 -4.35 -1.78
CA GLY A 113 -13.93 -3.75 -2.78
C GLY A 113 -13.18 -2.95 -3.83
N GLN A 114 -12.23 -2.10 -3.42
CA GLN A 114 -11.35 -1.35 -4.34
C GLN A 114 -10.60 -2.26 -5.32
N PHE A 115 -10.25 -3.45 -4.89
CA PHE A 115 -9.52 -4.43 -5.69
C PHE A 115 -10.37 -5.06 -6.82
N SER A 116 -11.44 -4.38 -7.28
CA SER A 116 -12.46 -4.86 -8.17
C SER A 116 -12.02 -5.09 -9.61
N LYS A 117 -12.51 -6.20 -10.17
CA LYS A 117 -12.53 -6.42 -11.63
C LYS A 117 -13.56 -5.56 -12.37
N LYS A 118 -14.48 -4.88 -11.68
CA LYS A 118 -15.49 -4.02 -12.31
C LYS A 118 -14.91 -2.71 -12.89
N ASN A 119 -13.71 -2.35 -12.47
CA ASN A 119 -13.02 -1.22 -13.06
C ASN A 119 -12.52 -1.61 -14.45
N ASN A 120 -12.61 -0.66 -15.37
CA ASN A 120 -12.15 -0.81 -16.75
C ASN A 120 -10.80 -1.54 -16.79
N PRO A 121 -10.62 -2.61 -17.61
CA PRO A 121 -9.37 -3.37 -17.67
C PRO A 121 -8.13 -2.49 -17.87
N ILE A 122 -8.27 -1.38 -18.60
CA ILE A 122 -7.22 -0.38 -18.83
C ILE A 122 -6.83 0.33 -17.51
N THR A 123 -7.81 0.74 -16.73
CA THR A 123 -7.57 1.40 -15.44
C THR A 123 -6.85 0.46 -14.46
N ASN A 124 -7.30 -0.79 -14.40
CA ASN A 124 -6.67 -1.81 -13.56
C ASN A 124 -5.23 -2.14 -14.00
N TRP A 125 -4.98 -2.16 -15.32
CA TRP A 125 -3.65 -2.32 -15.89
C TRP A 125 -2.74 -1.12 -15.57
N LEU A 126 -3.25 0.11 -15.67
CA LEU A 126 -2.55 1.33 -15.29
C LEU A 126 -2.12 1.31 -13.81
N TYR A 127 -3.01 0.88 -12.89
CA TYR A 127 -2.64 0.75 -11.46
C TYR A 127 -1.56 -0.29 -11.23
N GLN A 128 -1.67 -1.44 -11.89
CA GLN A 128 -0.64 -2.47 -11.79
C GLN A 128 0.72 -1.95 -12.28
N LEU A 129 0.72 -1.22 -13.40
CA LEU A 129 1.92 -0.57 -13.88
C LEU A 129 2.47 0.42 -12.85
N ARG A 130 1.64 1.27 -12.24
CA ARG A 130 2.09 2.23 -11.24
C ARG A 130 2.79 1.57 -10.07
N ASP A 131 2.18 0.54 -9.52
CA ASP A 131 2.72 -0.13 -8.34
C ASP A 131 3.99 -0.91 -8.68
N ILE A 132 4.05 -1.53 -9.84
CA ILE A 132 5.25 -2.15 -10.38
C ILE A 132 6.34 -1.09 -10.57
N TRP A 133 6.03 0.05 -11.17
CA TRP A 133 7.01 1.12 -11.41
C TRP A 133 7.52 1.75 -10.11
N LYS A 134 6.65 1.96 -9.11
CA LYS A 134 7.08 2.39 -7.78
C LYS A 134 8.05 1.39 -7.14
N GLN A 135 7.73 0.10 -7.19
CA GLN A 135 8.59 -0.95 -6.66
C GLN A 135 9.93 -1.00 -7.40
N TYR A 136 9.93 -0.87 -8.72
CA TYR A 136 11.16 -0.75 -9.51
C TYR A 136 11.97 0.50 -9.14
N GLY A 137 11.32 1.65 -9.00
CA GLY A 137 11.97 2.89 -8.58
C GLY A 137 12.66 2.75 -7.22
N HIS A 138 12.02 2.10 -6.26
CA HIS A 138 12.61 1.81 -4.94
C HIS A 138 13.74 0.77 -5.01
N ALA A 139 13.60 -0.28 -5.81
CA ALA A 139 14.62 -1.31 -5.97
C ALA A 139 15.89 -0.75 -6.65
N TYR A 140 15.72 0.05 -7.71
CA TYR A 140 16.85 0.71 -8.40
C TYR A 140 17.47 1.84 -7.58
N GLY A 141 16.70 2.54 -6.76
CA GLY A 141 17.22 3.59 -5.87
C GLY A 141 18.28 3.10 -4.89
N LYS A 142 18.29 1.80 -4.56
CA LYS A 142 19.26 1.15 -3.67
C LYS A 142 20.51 0.62 -4.38
N GLN A 143 20.53 0.55 -5.71
CA GLN A 143 21.67 0.03 -6.48
C GLN A 143 22.57 1.17 -6.99
N LYS A 144 23.90 1.00 -6.79
CA LYS A 144 24.94 1.99 -7.20
C LYS A 144 25.47 1.69 -8.61
N HIS A 145 24.65 1.78 -9.67
CA HIS A 145 25.12 1.55 -11.04
C HIS A 145 24.83 2.72 -11.99
N LEU A 146 25.64 2.84 -13.04
CA LEU A 146 25.58 3.87 -14.10
C LEU A 146 24.21 3.92 -14.81
N ASP A 147 23.50 2.79 -14.87
CA ASP A 147 22.14 2.67 -15.45
C ASP A 147 21.11 3.58 -14.76
N ARG A 148 21.43 4.02 -13.53
CA ARG A 148 20.58 4.88 -12.69
C ARG A 148 20.27 6.24 -13.33
N PHE A 149 21.21 6.85 -14.09
CA PHE A 149 21.02 8.17 -14.64
C PHE A 149 20.02 8.17 -15.80
N PHE A 150 20.15 7.22 -16.72
CA PHE A 150 19.28 7.07 -17.88
C PHE A 150 17.86 6.65 -17.48
N LEU A 151 17.75 5.67 -16.60
CA LEU A 151 16.47 5.23 -16.09
C LEU A 151 15.78 6.32 -15.26
N LYS A 152 16.49 7.07 -14.43
CA LYS A 152 15.94 8.19 -13.67
C LYS A 152 15.33 9.25 -14.58
N TRP A 153 15.95 9.56 -15.70
CA TRP A 153 15.42 10.53 -16.67
C TRP A 153 14.13 10.05 -17.34
N ILE A 154 14.11 8.80 -17.81
CA ILE A 154 12.90 8.17 -18.37
C ILE A 154 11.79 8.12 -17.33
N PHE A 155 12.09 7.66 -16.11
CA PHE A 155 11.13 7.59 -15.03
C PHE A 155 10.59 8.97 -14.65
N SER A 156 11.42 10.00 -14.61
CA SER A 156 11.01 11.36 -14.28
C SER A 156 10.08 11.97 -15.34
N ALA A 157 10.40 11.80 -16.62
CA ALA A 157 9.56 12.30 -17.71
C ALA A 157 8.19 11.58 -17.76
N TYR A 158 8.20 10.26 -17.53
CA TYR A 158 6.99 9.46 -17.53
C TYR A 158 6.15 9.64 -16.26
N ALA A 159 6.79 9.89 -15.11
CA ALA A 159 6.14 10.03 -13.82
C ALA A 159 5.14 11.18 -13.77
N SER A 160 5.44 12.31 -14.43
CA SER A 160 4.56 13.48 -14.44
C SER A 160 3.28 13.23 -15.21
N LEU A 161 3.36 12.69 -16.42
CA LEU A 161 2.20 12.32 -17.23
C LEU A 161 1.36 11.24 -16.54
N TYR A 162 2.04 10.26 -15.99
CA TYR A 162 1.43 9.13 -15.31
C TYR A 162 0.75 9.52 -14.00
N SER A 163 1.35 10.45 -13.23
CA SER A 163 0.75 11.00 -12.02
C SER A 163 -0.60 11.67 -12.30
N PHE A 164 -0.69 12.43 -13.36
CA PHE A 164 -1.94 13.10 -13.76
C PHE A 164 -3.06 12.10 -14.04
N ILE A 165 -2.79 11.09 -14.88
CA ILE A 165 -3.78 10.05 -15.24
C ILE A 165 -4.15 9.20 -14.01
N SER A 166 -3.17 8.86 -13.17
CA SER A 166 -3.38 8.02 -12.00
C SER A 166 -4.16 8.71 -10.88
N THR A 167 -4.07 10.04 -10.76
CA THR A 167 -4.82 10.79 -9.75
C THR A 167 -6.33 10.77 -10.02
N TYR A 168 -6.74 10.94 -11.28
CA TYR A 168 -8.15 10.85 -11.65
C TYR A 168 -8.70 9.44 -11.38
N ALA A 169 -7.96 8.42 -11.79
CA ALA A 169 -8.33 7.04 -11.57
C ALA A 169 -8.39 6.69 -10.06
N ALA A 170 -7.45 7.21 -9.25
CA ALA A 170 -7.46 7.00 -7.80
C ALA A 170 -8.72 7.56 -7.13
N ARG A 171 -9.17 8.75 -7.54
CA ARG A 171 -10.41 9.34 -7.02
C ARG A 171 -11.65 8.50 -7.35
N LEU A 172 -11.73 7.98 -8.58
CA LEU A 172 -12.83 7.09 -8.97
C LEU A 172 -12.81 5.79 -8.14
N ASP A 173 -11.64 5.26 -7.84
CA ASP A 173 -11.53 4.06 -7.03
C ASP A 173 -11.89 4.28 -5.56
N GLU A 174 -11.60 5.45 -5.01
CA GLU A 174 -12.04 5.81 -3.66
C GLU A 174 -13.55 5.91 -3.57
N LEU A 175 -14.20 6.58 -4.54
CA LEU A 175 -15.67 6.62 -4.61
C LEU A 175 -16.28 5.23 -4.75
N ASN A 176 -15.70 4.38 -5.58
CA ASN A 176 -16.17 3.00 -5.72
C ASN A 176 -15.95 2.19 -4.44
N ALA A 177 -14.84 2.42 -3.73
CA ALA A 177 -14.55 1.76 -2.46
C ALA A 177 -15.61 2.06 -1.40
N ASP A 178 -16.03 3.30 -1.31
CA ASP A 178 -17.06 3.73 -0.38
C ASP A 178 -18.39 3.06 -0.72
N ASN A 179 -18.75 2.95 -2.00
CA ASN A 179 -19.94 2.23 -2.43
C ASN A 179 -19.91 0.75 -2.03
N TYR A 180 -18.77 0.04 -2.18
CA TYR A 180 -18.66 -1.35 -1.73
C TYR A 180 -18.78 -1.52 -0.22
N SER A 181 -18.25 -0.57 0.53
CA SER A 181 -18.42 -0.57 1.98
C SER A 181 -19.89 -0.36 2.35
N MET A 182 -20.58 0.55 1.67
CA MET A 182 -22.02 0.82 1.89
C MET A 182 -22.96 -0.33 1.46
N GLU A 183 -22.49 -1.31 0.69
CA GLU A 183 -23.25 -2.55 0.41
C GLU A 183 -23.39 -3.43 1.67
N LEU A 184 -22.46 -3.33 2.61
CA LEU A 184 -22.39 -4.22 3.80
C LEU A 184 -22.61 -3.50 5.12
N PHE A 185 -22.35 -2.20 5.18
CA PHE A 185 -22.38 -1.39 6.39
C PHE A 185 -23.29 -0.17 6.20
N THR A 186 -23.82 0.33 7.30
CA THR A 186 -24.63 1.55 7.28
C THR A 186 -23.77 2.77 6.90
N HIS A 187 -24.35 3.75 6.23
CA HIS A 187 -23.65 4.99 5.86
C HIS A 187 -22.93 5.66 7.04
N ASN A 188 -23.56 5.70 8.20
CA ASN A 188 -22.96 6.25 9.41
C ASN A 188 -21.73 5.46 9.86
N ASP A 189 -21.78 4.13 9.83
CA ASP A 189 -20.65 3.27 10.21
C ASP A 189 -19.46 3.48 9.25
N VAL A 190 -19.74 3.66 7.96
CA VAL A 190 -18.70 3.93 6.95
C VAL A 190 -18.05 5.29 7.21
N CYS A 191 -18.85 6.34 7.42
CA CYS A 191 -18.34 7.69 7.71
C CYS A 191 -17.53 7.72 8.99
N GLU A 192 -18.01 7.07 10.06
CA GLU A 192 -17.30 6.97 11.33
C GLU A 192 -15.97 6.26 11.18
N THR A 193 -15.96 5.13 10.47
CA THR A 193 -14.74 4.36 10.21
C THR A 193 -13.71 5.14 9.41
N ILE A 194 -14.12 5.82 8.35
CA ILE A 194 -13.22 6.64 7.52
C ILE A 194 -12.66 7.80 8.34
N THR A 195 -13.50 8.44 9.15
CA THR A 195 -13.06 9.52 10.04
C THR A 195 -12.03 9.00 11.05
N ALA A 196 -12.30 7.85 11.67
CA ALA A 196 -11.39 7.22 12.62
C ALA A 196 -10.04 6.87 11.94
N ASP A 197 -10.06 6.26 10.74
CA ASP A 197 -8.84 5.92 9.99
C ASP A 197 -7.98 7.16 9.71
N ILE A 198 -8.60 8.26 9.25
CA ILE A 198 -7.89 9.51 8.97
C ILE A 198 -7.29 10.11 10.25
N VAL A 199 -8.07 10.18 11.33
CA VAL A 199 -7.64 10.75 12.60
C VAL A 199 -6.50 9.93 13.22
N PHE A 200 -6.63 8.59 13.25
CA PHE A 200 -5.60 7.71 13.79
C PHE A 200 -4.30 7.79 12.98
N ARG A 201 -4.39 7.76 11.67
CA ARG A 201 -3.23 7.91 10.80
C ARG A 201 -2.50 9.22 11.08
N TRP A 202 -3.23 10.33 11.06
CA TRP A 202 -2.65 11.64 11.31
C TRP A 202 -2.02 11.73 12.70
N TYR A 203 -2.72 11.24 13.73
CA TYR A 203 -2.22 11.24 15.11
C TYR A 203 -0.94 10.44 15.27
N LEU A 204 -0.91 9.22 14.72
CA LEU A 204 0.25 8.36 14.80
C LEU A 204 1.47 8.95 14.10
N GLU A 205 1.28 9.49 12.89
CA GLU A 205 2.38 10.04 12.09
C GLU A 205 2.91 11.36 12.66
N ASN A 206 2.02 12.24 13.13
CA ASN A 206 2.42 13.61 13.50
C ASN A 206 2.61 13.83 15.01
N THR A 207 2.11 12.94 15.84
CA THR A 207 2.14 13.16 17.29
C THR A 207 2.79 11.99 18.03
N TYR A 208 2.30 10.78 17.80
CA TYR A 208 2.70 9.62 18.59
C TYR A 208 4.13 9.17 18.30
N TRP A 209 4.43 8.82 17.04
CA TRP A 209 5.76 8.35 16.66
C TRP A 209 6.86 9.39 16.91
N PRO A 210 6.69 10.68 16.59
CA PRO A 210 7.69 11.69 16.94
C PRO A 210 7.92 11.84 18.46
N ALA A 211 6.90 11.56 19.29
CA ALA A 211 7.05 11.55 20.74
C ALA A 211 7.82 10.32 21.23
N VAL A 212 7.50 9.15 20.68
CA VAL A 212 8.21 7.90 20.97
C VAL A 212 9.68 7.99 20.57
N ASP A 213 9.97 8.53 19.38
CA ASP A 213 11.35 8.71 18.89
C ASP A 213 12.16 9.64 19.80
N LYS A 214 11.57 10.72 20.31
CA LYS A 214 12.22 11.61 21.28
C LYS A 214 12.53 10.90 22.59
N ILE A 215 11.60 10.08 23.10
CA ILE A 215 11.82 9.32 24.33
C ILE A 215 12.89 8.26 24.11
N ALA A 216 12.87 7.56 22.99
CA ALA A 216 13.86 6.56 22.62
C ALA A 216 15.29 7.14 22.47
N ALA A 217 15.40 8.38 21.97
CA ALA A 217 16.68 9.08 21.87
C ALA A 217 17.29 9.45 23.25
N ILE A 218 16.44 9.62 24.28
CA ILE A 218 16.87 10.02 25.62
C ILE A 218 17.08 8.79 26.52
N LYS A 219 16.21 7.80 26.43
CA LYS A 219 16.24 6.57 27.22
C LYS A 219 16.82 5.42 26.40
N THR A 220 17.98 4.95 26.81
CA THR A 220 18.63 3.74 26.25
C THR A 220 17.98 2.44 26.78
N ASP A 221 16.87 2.55 27.51
CA ASP A 221 16.30 1.43 28.24
C ASP A 221 15.30 0.65 27.36
N SER A 222 15.41 -0.69 27.37
CA SER A 222 14.58 -1.62 26.61
C SER A 222 13.12 -1.73 27.08
N SER A 223 12.71 -0.92 28.06
CA SER A 223 11.36 -0.91 28.65
C SER A 223 10.31 -0.18 27.83
N LEU A 224 10.67 0.43 26.70
CA LEU A 224 9.72 1.08 25.79
C LEU A 224 8.86 0.04 25.07
N GLN A 225 7.59 0.00 25.41
CA GLN A 225 6.59 -0.82 24.73
C GLN A 225 5.64 0.07 23.91
N PRO A 226 6.05 0.56 22.75
CA PRO A 226 5.30 1.58 22.02
C PRO A 226 3.92 1.08 21.58
N TYR A 227 3.80 -0.16 21.17
CA TYR A 227 2.51 -0.70 20.72
C TYR A 227 1.51 -0.94 21.86
N SER A 228 1.97 -1.36 23.04
CA SER A 228 1.12 -1.57 24.22
C SER A 228 0.53 -0.25 24.75
N ASN A 229 1.28 0.83 24.65
CA ASN A 229 0.88 2.15 25.16
C ASN A 229 0.10 2.98 24.13
N MET A 230 0.04 2.54 22.88
CA MET A 230 -0.57 3.29 21.77
C MET A 230 -2.04 3.60 21.99
N LYS A 231 -2.85 2.60 22.29
CA LYS A 231 -4.30 2.75 22.51
C LYS A 231 -4.63 3.53 23.77
N PRO A 232 -4.02 3.26 24.94
CA PRO A 232 -4.20 4.06 26.15
C PRO A 232 -3.82 5.53 25.97
N ASP A 233 -2.70 5.84 25.34
CA ASP A 233 -2.26 7.22 25.09
C ASP A 233 -3.22 7.95 24.18
N LEU A 234 -3.74 7.29 23.14
CA LEU A 234 -4.75 7.82 22.26
C LEU A 234 -6.02 8.17 23.02
N ILE A 235 -6.55 7.25 23.84
CA ILE A 235 -7.79 7.46 24.62
C ILE A 235 -7.62 8.62 25.60
N ASN A 236 -6.50 8.67 26.31
CA ASN A 236 -6.22 9.73 27.29
C ASN A 236 -6.05 11.12 26.65
N ARG A 237 -5.57 11.20 25.42
CA ARG A 237 -5.43 12.48 24.68
C ARG A 237 -6.68 12.87 23.93
N MET A 238 -7.63 11.96 23.76
CA MET A 238 -8.90 12.18 23.07
C MET A 238 -9.96 12.88 23.93
N GLU A 239 -9.58 13.60 25.02
CA GLU A 239 -10.52 14.49 25.69
C GLU A 239 -11.14 15.50 24.71
N GLU A 240 -12.46 15.65 24.77
CA GLU A 240 -13.35 16.23 23.75
C GLU A 240 -12.91 17.53 23.03
N ARG A 241 -12.15 18.40 23.68
CA ARG A 241 -11.69 19.64 23.06
C ARG A 241 -10.53 19.46 22.08
N LYS A 242 -9.68 18.47 22.29
CA LYS A 242 -8.52 18.22 21.42
C LYS A 242 -8.92 17.47 20.14
N ILE A 243 -9.94 16.63 20.20
CA ILE A 243 -10.42 15.86 19.03
C ILE A 243 -10.89 16.82 17.93
N ARG A 244 -11.69 17.82 18.23
CA ARG A 244 -12.18 18.78 17.22
C ARG A 244 -11.03 19.52 16.52
N SER A 245 -9.98 19.88 17.28
CA SER A 245 -8.80 20.52 16.67
C SER A 245 -7.97 19.57 15.82
N LEU A 246 -7.90 18.27 16.19
CA LEU A 246 -7.22 17.24 15.44
C LEU A 246 -7.96 16.90 14.14
N ILE A 247 -9.28 16.73 14.21
CA ILE A 247 -10.13 16.54 13.03
C ILE A 247 -9.97 17.72 12.06
N HIS A 248 -9.99 18.94 12.55
CA HIS A 248 -9.78 20.14 11.72
C HIS A 248 -8.38 20.19 11.06
N LYS A 249 -7.35 19.66 11.74
CA LYS A 249 -5.99 19.58 11.18
C LYS A 249 -5.80 18.41 10.22
N ALA A 250 -6.50 17.31 10.44
CA ALA A 250 -6.42 16.13 9.60
C ALA A 250 -7.20 16.25 8.27
N LEU A 251 -8.22 17.12 8.26
CA LEU A 251 -9.06 17.40 7.09
C LEU A 251 -8.56 18.56 6.21
N ARG A 252 -7.48 19.25 6.59
CA ARG A 252 -6.77 20.25 5.79
C ARG A 252 -5.61 19.61 5.00
#